data_c0ed520803afcb00f19858372e510544
#
_entry.id   c0ed520803afcb00f19858372e510544
#
_cell.length_a   1.000
_cell.length_b   1.000
_cell.length_c   1.000
_cell.angle_alpha   90.00
_cell.angle_beta   90.00
_cell.angle_gamma   90.00
#
_symmetry.space_group_name_H-M   'P 1'
#
loop_
_entity.id
_entity.type
_entity.pdbx_description
1 polymer ?
#
loop_
_entity_poly.entity_id
_entity_poly.type
_entity_poly.pdbx_seq_one_letter_code
_entity_poly.pdbx_strand_id
1 'polypeptide(L)'
;GRDFNTKQADKVTNNMNLMANSSSGMPIELIVGMMDDSGSGGDMWKGRAIAFVAALTRPLVYLRDTGQLELSAQTFIDYMELPKLEEFLTKVERGDEQLKFVSQALIAYVNNIPGYNPKSKGKQDQKTLEQQGYITMQLLRVFNDLSFNYGHIFNTKIGDIDFYDVVLNRRILVVLLPALELSGDSLRMLGKLIVGNIKQLMAGCLGNRIEGLVREIIDSRPTNANIAFYCILDEYG
;
A
#
# COMPACT_ATOMS: atom_id res chain seq x y z
N GLY A 1 24.01 -6.71 -9.67
CA GLY A 1 23.25 -6.18 -8.55
C GLY A 1 22.23 -5.18 -9.03
N ARG A 2 21.21 -4.93 -8.23
CA ARG A 2 20.25 -3.87 -8.45
C ARG A 2 20.35 -2.89 -7.29
N ASP A 3 20.37 -1.60 -7.61
CA ASP A 3 20.51 -0.52 -6.64
C ASP A 3 19.14 0.09 -6.39
N PHE A 4 18.87 0.43 -5.14
CA PHE A 4 17.75 1.21 -4.74
C PHE A 4 18.27 2.50 -4.11
N ASN A 5 18.13 3.62 -4.80
CA ASN A 5 18.64 4.91 -4.42
C ASN A 5 17.53 5.96 -4.49
N THR A 6 17.33 6.70 -3.41
CA THR A 6 16.33 7.77 -3.33
C THR A 6 16.81 9.09 -3.95
N LYS A 7 18.08 9.22 -4.24
CA LYS A 7 18.67 10.40 -4.89
C LYS A 7 18.59 10.27 -6.40
N GLN A 8 17.98 11.24 -7.05
CA GLN A 8 17.79 11.22 -8.51
C GLN A 8 18.26 12.48 -9.22
N ALA A 9 19.54 12.72 -9.29
CA ALA A 9 20.06 13.65 -10.29
C ALA A 9 19.99 13.06 -11.71
N ASP A 10 20.28 11.77 -11.88
CA ASP A 10 20.52 11.14 -13.19
C ASP A 10 19.63 9.93 -13.51
N LYS A 11 18.55 9.71 -12.77
CA LYS A 11 17.62 8.55 -12.95
C LYS A 11 18.31 7.17 -12.97
N VAL A 12 19.36 7.00 -12.19
CA VAL A 12 20.16 5.76 -12.10
C VAL A 12 19.57 4.74 -11.13
N THR A 13 18.49 5.12 -10.45
CA THR A 13 17.82 4.29 -9.47
C THR A 13 16.91 3.25 -10.13
N ASN A 14 16.89 2.04 -9.60
CA ASN A 14 15.87 1.06 -9.91
C ASN A 14 14.53 1.45 -9.26
N ASN A 15 13.44 1.15 -9.94
CA ASN A 15 12.11 1.40 -9.43
C ASN A 15 11.48 0.12 -8.83
N MET A 16 10.46 0.30 -8.00
CA MET A 16 9.69 -0.79 -7.43
C MET A 16 8.24 -0.41 -7.22
N ASN A 17 7.33 -1.34 -7.47
CA ASN A 17 5.94 -1.20 -7.08
C ASN A 17 5.70 -1.93 -5.77
N LEU A 18 5.49 -1.17 -4.69
CA LEU A 18 5.22 -1.70 -3.35
C LEU A 18 3.91 -2.50 -3.25
N MET A 19 3.02 -2.33 -4.23
CA MET A 19 1.66 -2.85 -4.21
C MET A 19 1.43 -3.95 -5.25
N ALA A 20 2.42 -4.23 -6.11
CA ALA A 20 2.26 -5.16 -7.23
C ALA A 20 1.92 -6.58 -6.80
N ASN A 21 2.60 -7.08 -5.75
CA ASN A 21 2.50 -8.47 -5.28
C ASN A 21 2.05 -8.58 -3.83
N SER A 22 1.55 -7.48 -3.25
CA SER A 22 1.16 -7.43 -1.84
C SER A 22 -0.21 -8.04 -1.58
N SER A 23 -0.39 -8.72 -0.44
CA SER A 23 -1.72 -9.05 0.07
C SER A 23 -2.48 -7.78 0.46
N SER A 24 -3.80 -7.86 0.63
CA SER A 24 -4.60 -6.67 0.98
C SER A 24 -4.23 -6.00 2.31
N GLY A 25 -3.61 -6.72 3.23
CA GLY A 25 -3.15 -6.17 4.51
C GLY A 25 -1.91 -5.29 4.38
N MET A 26 -1.02 -5.61 3.45
CA MET A 26 0.26 -4.93 3.30
C MET A 26 0.15 -3.45 2.91
N PRO A 27 -0.60 -3.04 1.87
CA PRO A 27 -0.75 -1.63 1.55
C PRO A 27 -1.34 -0.83 2.70
N ILE A 28 -2.26 -1.43 3.48
CA ILE A 28 -2.85 -0.80 4.65
C ILE A 28 -1.77 -0.52 5.69
N GLU A 29 -1.00 -1.52 6.10
CA GLU A 29 0.07 -1.39 7.09
C GLU A 29 1.15 -0.39 6.66
N LEU A 30 1.53 -0.40 5.38
CA LEU A 30 2.49 0.55 4.83
C LEU A 30 1.97 1.98 4.94
N ILE A 31 0.75 2.24 4.46
CA ILE A 31 0.15 3.58 4.47
C ILE A 31 -0.04 4.08 5.90
N VAL A 32 -0.55 3.22 6.79
CA VAL A 32 -0.74 3.55 8.21
C VAL A 32 0.60 3.85 8.88
N GLY A 33 1.64 3.06 8.60
CA GLY A 33 2.99 3.27 9.14
C GLY A 33 3.65 4.56 8.67
N MET A 34 3.23 5.10 7.54
CA MET A 34 3.70 6.38 6.98
C MET A 34 2.91 7.59 7.48
N MET A 35 1.73 7.39 8.07
CA MET A 35 0.94 8.49 8.63
C MET A 35 1.60 8.97 9.93
N ASP A 36 1.73 10.28 10.05
CA ASP A 36 2.29 10.90 11.27
C ASP A 36 1.40 10.64 12.48
N ASP A 37 2.01 10.54 13.65
CA ASP A 37 1.33 10.58 14.94
C ASP A 37 0.94 12.03 15.24
N SER A 38 -0.20 12.45 14.70
CA SER A 38 -0.76 13.78 14.95
C SER A 38 -1.22 13.84 16.41
N GLY A 39 -0.81 14.89 17.14
CA GLY A 39 -1.27 15.11 18.52
C GLY A 39 -2.80 15.18 18.63
N SER A 40 -3.32 15.19 19.85
CA SER A 40 -4.69 14.88 20.34
C SER A 40 -5.92 15.35 19.54
N GLY A 41 -5.81 16.14 18.48
CA GLY A 41 -6.92 16.52 17.59
C GLY A 41 -6.97 15.77 16.26
N GLY A 42 -5.89 15.08 15.87
CA GLY A 42 -5.76 14.37 14.61
C GLY A 42 -6.24 12.92 14.64
N ASP A 43 -6.35 12.32 15.82
CA ASP A 43 -6.59 10.87 15.98
C ASP A 43 -7.92 10.40 15.37
N MET A 44 -8.96 11.21 15.47
CA MET A 44 -10.28 10.87 14.90
C MET A 44 -10.22 10.83 13.35
N TRP A 45 -9.57 11.80 12.73
CA TRP A 45 -9.45 11.87 11.27
C TRP A 45 -8.48 10.81 10.76
N LYS A 46 -7.39 10.56 11.48
CA LYS A 46 -6.46 9.46 11.21
C LYS A 46 -7.18 8.11 11.25
N GLY A 47 -8.01 7.86 12.27
CA GLY A 47 -8.80 6.64 12.36
C GLY A 47 -9.76 6.46 11.17
N ARG A 48 -10.42 7.53 10.74
CA ARG A 48 -11.29 7.50 9.54
C ARG A 48 -10.50 7.28 8.25
N ALA A 49 -9.34 7.90 8.12
CA ALA A 49 -8.46 7.72 6.97
C ALA A 49 -7.95 6.27 6.88
N ILE A 50 -7.57 5.67 8.01
CA ILE A 50 -7.20 4.25 8.10
C ILE A 50 -8.37 3.35 7.68
N ALA A 51 -9.57 3.61 8.19
CA ALA A 51 -10.78 2.86 7.83
C ALA A 51 -11.09 2.96 6.32
N PHE A 52 -10.92 4.15 5.74
CA PHE A 52 -11.10 4.37 4.32
C PHE A 52 -10.08 3.59 3.49
N VAL A 53 -8.79 3.69 3.81
CA VAL A 53 -7.73 2.94 3.10
C VAL A 53 -7.98 1.44 3.21
N ALA A 54 -8.31 0.93 4.40
CA ALA A 54 -8.61 -0.48 4.60
C ALA A 54 -9.82 -0.96 3.77
N ALA A 55 -10.86 -0.13 3.67
CA ALA A 55 -12.05 -0.43 2.88
C ALA A 55 -11.76 -0.40 1.37
N LEU A 56 -10.97 0.57 0.90
CA LEU A 56 -10.64 0.75 -0.51
C LEU A 56 -9.62 -0.29 -1.01
N THR A 57 -8.66 -0.68 -0.17
CA THR A 57 -7.57 -1.59 -0.57
C THR A 57 -8.08 -2.95 -1.01
N ARG A 58 -9.06 -3.52 -0.31
CA ARG A 58 -9.55 -4.88 -0.60
C ARG A 58 -10.08 -5.05 -2.02
N PRO A 59 -11.03 -4.24 -2.50
CA PRO A 59 -11.50 -4.35 -3.88
C PRO A 59 -10.43 -3.99 -4.91
N LEU A 60 -9.53 -3.05 -4.63
CA LEU A 60 -8.43 -2.72 -5.54
C LEU A 60 -7.45 -3.89 -5.70
N VAL A 61 -7.09 -4.56 -4.60
CA VAL A 61 -6.26 -5.77 -4.65
C VAL A 61 -6.96 -6.88 -5.42
N TYR A 62 -8.25 -7.10 -5.22
CA TYR A 62 -9.02 -8.08 -6.01
C TYR A 62 -8.98 -7.77 -7.51
N LEU A 63 -9.18 -6.51 -7.91
CA LEU A 63 -9.12 -6.11 -9.32
C LEU A 63 -7.70 -6.28 -9.90
N ARG A 64 -6.66 -6.02 -9.10
CA ARG A 64 -5.27 -6.29 -9.49
C ARG A 64 -5.05 -7.79 -9.72
N ASP A 65 -5.45 -8.63 -8.77
CA ASP A 65 -5.24 -10.08 -8.81
C ASP A 65 -6.00 -10.76 -9.95
N THR A 66 -7.13 -10.16 -10.38
CA THR A 66 -7.89 -10.60 -11.55
C THR A 66 -7.46 -9.94 -12.87
N GLY A 67 -6.37 -9.14 -12.84
CA GLY A 67 -5.81 -8.49 -14.02
C GLY A 67 -6.64 -7.34 -14.60
N GLN A 68 -7.62 -6.84 -13.84
CA GLN A 68 -8.52 -5.76 -14.27
C GLN A 68 -7.97 -4.35 -13.95
N LEU A 69 -6.97 -4.28 -13.08
CA LEU A 69 -6.37 -3.03 -12.63
C LEU A 69 -4.89 -3.24 -12.32
N GLU A 70 -4.06 -2.26 -12.64
CA GLU A 70 -2.69 -2.17 -12.14
C GLU A 70 -2.67 -1.29 -10.90
N LEU A 71 -2.33 -1.88 -9.75
CA LEU A 71 -2.37 -1.20 -8.47
C LEU A 71 -1.06 -0.46 -8.19
N SER A 72 -1.15 0.84 -8.00
CA SER A 72 -0.03 1.72 -7.62
C SER A 72 -0.51 2.78 -6.61
N ALA A 73 0.42 3.59 -6.08
CA ALA A 73 0.05 4.72 -5.22
C ALA A 73 -0.88 5.71 -5.94
N GLN A 74 -0.68 5.93 -7.24
CA GLN A 74 -1.55 6.79 -8.05
C GLN A 74 -2.98 6.28 -8.09
N THR A 75 -3.19 4.96 -8.13
CA THR A 75 -4.54 4.37 -8.11
C THR A 75 -5.33 4.77 -6.87
N PHE A 76 -4.67 4.86 -5.70
CA PHE A 76 -5.34 5.35 -4.49
C PHE A 76 -5.73 6.82 -4.60
N ILE A 77 -4.85 7.67 -5.13
CA ILE A 77 -5.15 9.10 -5.36
C ILE A 77 -6.39 9.24 -6.26
N ASP A 78 -6.46 8.47 -7.32
CA ASP A 78 -7.54 8.54 -8.30
C ASP A 78 -8.91 8.19 -7.69
N TYR A 79 -8.94 7.34 -6.65
CA TYR A 79 -10.17 6.92 -5.96
C TYR A 79 -10.40 7.61 -4.60
N MET A 80 -9.63 8.64 -4.24
CA MET A 80 -9.85 9.35 -2.97
C MET A 80 -11.06 10.26 -2.98
N GLU A 81 -11.40 10.82 -4.14
CA GLU A 81 -12.52 11.75 -4.27
C GLU A 81 -13.86 11.02 -4.30
N LEU A 82 -14.87 11.58 -3.61
CA LEU A 82 -16.18 10.95 -3.49
C LEU A 82 -16.86 10.66 -4.84
N PRO A 83 -16.81 11.55 -5.87
CA PRO A 83 -17.38 11.24 -7.18
C PRO A 83 -16.74 10.01 -7.84
N LYS A 84 -15.42 9.84 -7.67
CA LYS A 84 -14.70 8.68 -8.20
C LYS A 84 -15.02 7.39 -7.44
N LEU A 85 -15.22 7.49 -6.13
CA LEU A 85 -15.71 6.36 -5.32
C LEU A 85 -17.12 5.93 -5.76
N GLU A 86 -18.02 6.87 -6.03
CA GLU A 86 -19.36 6.57 -6.52
C GLU A 86 -19.35 5.89 -7.90
N GLU A 87 -18.46 6.36 -8.79
CA GLU A 87 -18.22 5.71 -10.09
C GLU A 87 -17.71 4.28 -9.91
N PHE A 88 -16.75 4.11 -9.00
CA PHE A 88 -16.22 2.79 -8.66
C PHE A 88 -17.29 1.86 -8.08
N LEU A 89 -18.09 2.33 -7.13
CA LEU A 89 -19.20 1.54 -6.56
C LEU A 89 -20.23 1.15 -7.62
N THR A 90 -20.44 1.98 -8.63
CA THR A 90 -21.32 1.63 -9.76
C THR A 90 -20.73 0.49 -10.60
N LYS A 91 -19.40 0.42 -10.74
CA LYS A 91 -18.73 -0.74 -11.35
C LYS A 91 -18.84 -1.98 -10.48
N VAL A 92 -18.70 -1.84 -9.16
CA VAL A 92 -18.87 -2.95 -8.21
C VAL A 92 -20.27 -3.56 -8.31
N GLU A 93 -21.33 -2.74 -8.39
CA GLU A 93 -22.71 -3.20 -8.54
C GLU A 93 -22.90 -4.09 -9.79
N ARG A 94 -22.16 -3.83 -10.86
CA ARG A 94 -22.18 -4.59 -12.13
C ARG A 94 -21.16 -5.72 -12.17
N GLY A 95 -20.27 -5.81 -11.18
CA GLY A 95 -19.23 -6.80 -11.06
C GLY A 95 -19.74 -8.17 -10.62
N ASP A 96 -18.80 -9.11 -10.51
CA ASP A 96 -19.07 -10.43 -9.97
C ASP A 96 -19.37 -10.43 -8.46
N GLU A 97 -19.86 -11.55 -7.94
CA GLU A 97 -20.23 -11.68 -6.53
C GLU A 97 -19.01 -11.54 -5.58
N GLN A 98 -17.82 -11.95 -6.04
CA GLN A 98 -16.62 -11.83 -5.24
C GLN A 98 -16.19 -10.34 -5.11
N LEU A 99 -16.26 -9.56 -6.18
CA LEU A 99 -16.01 -8.13 -6.14
C LEU A 99 -16.99 -7.41 -5.21
N LYS A 100 -18.28 -7.76 -5.28
CA LYS A 100 -19.30 -7.24 -4.36
C LYS A 100 -18.97 -7.57 -2.90
N PHE A 101 -18.57 -8.82 -2.64
CA PHE A 101 -18.20 -9.28 -1.30
C PHE A 101 -17.01 -8.50 -0.72
N VAL A 102 -15.90 -8.39 -1.46
CA VAL A 102 -14.70 -7.66 -0.97
C VAL A 102 -14.92 -6.16 -0.87
N SER A 103 -15.93 -5.62 -1.55
CA SER A 103 -16.29 -4.19 -1.53
C SER A 103 -17.28 -3.81 -0.44
N GLN A 104 -17.82 -4.74 0.35
CA GLN A 104 -18.82 -4.44 1.39
C GLN A 104 -18.35 -3.40 2.39
N ALA A 105 -17.08 -3.45 2.80
CA ALA A 105 -16.50 -2.46 3.70
C ALA A 105 -16.47 -1.06 3.08
N LEU A 106 -16.17 -0.95 1.78
CA LEU A 106 -16.17 0.33 1.06
C LEU A 106 -17.59 0.88 0.89
N ILE A 107 -18.56 0.02 0.56
CA ILE A 107 -19.99 0.39 0.49
C ILE A 107 -20.45 0.92 1.84
N ALA A 108 -20.13 0.20 2.93
CA ALA A 108 -20.47 0.62 4.28
C ALA A 108 -19.80 1.96 4.64
N TYR A 109 -18.52 2.13 4.31
CA TYR A 109 -17.80 3.38 4.54
C TYR A 109 -18.47 4.57 3.84
N VAL A 110 -18.76 4.47 2.54
CA VAL A 110 -19.38 5.56 1.78
C VAL A 110 -20.78 5.89 2.30
N ASN A 111 -21.59 4.88 2.61
CA ASN A 111 -22.93 5.08 3.16
C ASN A 111 -22.94 5.73 4.57
N ASN A 112 -21.82 5.62 5.30
CA ASN A 112 -21.67 6.25 6.63
C ASN A 112 -21.00 7.64 6.58
N ILE A 113 -20.68 8.17 5.41
CA ILE A 113 -20.23 9.57 5.31
C ILE A 113 -21.38 10.49 5.71
N PRO A 114 -21.18 11.42 6.67
CA PRO A 114 -22.25 12.31 7.11
C PRO A 114 -22.87 13.11 5.97
N GLY A 115 -24.20 12.97 5.79
CA GLY A 115 -24.95 13.65 4.72
C GLY A 115 -24.96 12.91 3.38
N TYR A 116 -24.30 11.76 3.25
CA TYR A 116 -24.30 11.00 2.01
C TYR A 116 -25.71 10.52 1.61
N ASN A 117 -26.07 10.76 0.35
CA ASN A 117 -27.33 10.31 -0.21
C ASN A 117 -27.10 9.39 -1.41
N PRO A 118 -27.36 8.08 -1.29
CA PRO A 118 -27.14 7.12 -2.39
C PRO A 118 -27.96 7.41 -3.67
N LYS A 119 -29.09 8.16 -3.53
CA LYS A 119 -29.93 8.55 -4.68
C LYS A 119 -29.40 9.76 -5.44
N SER A 120 -28.44 10.49 -4.85
CA SER A 120 -27.86 11.71 -5.44
C SER A 120 -26.42 11.49 -5.89
N LYS A 121 -26.09 10.30 -6.41
CA LYS A 121 -24.74 9.98 -6.93
C LYS A 121 -24.30 11.06 -7.92
N GLY A 122 -23.07 11.55 -7.76
CA GLY A 122 -22.48 12.62 -8.56
C GLY A 122 -22.96 14.04 -8.23
N LYS A 123 -23.92 14.20 -7.28
CA LYS A 123 -24.49 15.51 -6.88
C LYS A 123 -24.71 15.55 -5.37
N GLN A 124 -23.70 15.17 -4.61
CA GLN A 124 -23.75 15.22 -3.14
C GLN A 124 -23.66 16.65 -2.63
N ASP A 125 -24.20 16.88 -1.45
CA ASP A 125 -24.14 18.18 -0.77
C ASP A 125 -22.67 18.56 -0.45
N GLN A 126 -22.39 19.87 -0.45
CA GLN A 126 -21.09 20.44 -0.13
C GLN A 126 -20.52 19.89 1.18
N LYS A 127 -21.36 19.76 2.22
CA LYS A 127 -20.95 19.22 3.51
C LYS A 127 -20.42 17.77 3.42
N THR A 128 -21.04 16.94 2.58
CA THR A 128 -20.62 15.54 2.37
C THR A 128 -19.26 15.49 1.65
N LEU A 129 -19.07 16.35 0.65
CA LEU A 129 -17.80 16.47 -0.06
C LEU A 129 -16.67 16.94 0.88
N GLU A 130 -16.95 17.91 1.76
CA GLU A 130 -16.00 18.40 2.76
C GLU A 130 -15.60 17.30 3.75
N GLN A 131 -16.54 16.45 4.21
CA GLN A 131 -16.23 15.34 5.11
C GLN A 131 -15.26 14.34 4.47
N GLN A 132 -15.44 13.99 3.21
CA GLN A 132 -14.49 13.16 2.47
C GLN A 132 -13.18 13.90 2.24
N GLY A 133 -13.21 15.19 1.94
CA GLY A 133 -12.05 16.05 1.77
C GLY A 133 -11.12 16.04 2.97
N TYR A 134 -11.64 16.12 4.20
CA TYR A 134 -10.83 16.04 5.42
C TYR A 134 -10.09 14.71 5.55
N ILE A 135 -10.71 13.61 5.13
CA ILE A 135 -10.08 12.28 5.15
C ILE A 135 -9.00 12.20 4.07
N THR A 136 -9.32 12.67 2.88
CA THR A 136 -8.37 12.73 1.75
C THR A 136 -7.12 13.54 2.12
N MET A 137 -7.26 14.67 2.80
CA MET A 137 -6.13 15.51 3.23
C MET A 137 -5.15 14.78 4.15
N GLN A 138 -5.63 13.87 5.00
CA GLN A 138 -4.75 13.06 5.87
C GLN A 138 -3.88 12.08 5.06
N LEU A 139 -4.36 11.64 3.92
CA LEU A 139 -3.71 10.65 3.06
C LEU A 139 -2.85 11.30 1.96
N LEU A 140 -3.19 12.51 1.53
CA LEU A 140 -2.53 13.18 0.40
C LEU A 140 -1.03 13.28 0.57
N ARG A 141 -0.54 13.55 1.80
CA ARG A 141 0.91 13.64 2.06
C ARG A 141 1.61 12.32 1.71
N VAL A 142 1.10 11.22 2.25
CA VAL A 142 1.68 9.88 2.05
C VAL A 142 1.68 9.51 0.57
N PHE A 143 0.56 9.68 -0.10
CA PHE A 143 0.45 9.31 -1.51
C PHE A 143 1.18 10.26 -2.45
N ASN A 144 1.24 11.56 -2.13
CA ASN A 144 2.05 12.52 -2.87
C ASN A 144 3.54 12.21 -2.76
N ASP A 145 4.01 11.82 -1.57
CA ASP A 145 5.39 11.38 -1.41
C ASP A 145 5.68 10.16 -2.29
N LEU A 146 4.82 9.15 -2.29
CA LEU A 146 4.99 7.94 -3.10
C LEU A 146 4.84 8.19 -4.60
N SER A 147 3.92 9.08 -5.02
CA SER A 147 3.57 9.26 -6.43
C SER A 147 4.37 10.37 -7.11
N PHE A 148 4.81 11.38 -6.37
CA PHE A 148 5.48 12.55 -6.93
C PHE A 148 6.90 12.74 -6.38
N ASN A 149 7.10 12.90 -5.08
CA ASN A 149 8.43 13.16 -4.52
C ASN A 149 9.38 11.98 -4.77
N TYR A 150 8.89 10.76 -4.53
CA TYR A 150 9.60 9.50 -4.80
C TYR A 150 8.97 8.72 -5.95
N GLY A 151 8.19 9.40 -6.79
CA GLY A 151 7.45 8.77 -7.89
C GLY A 151 8.34 8.05 -8.90
N HIS A 152 9.54 8.53 -9.09
CA HIS A 152 10.56 7.88 -9.91
C HIS A 152 10.98 6.49 -9.40
N ILE A 153 10.75 6.22 -8.10
CA ILE A 153 11.04 4.94 -7.47
C ILE A 153 9.76 4.11 -7.36
N PHE A 154 8.66 4.70 -6.85
CA PHE A 154 7.47 3.97 -6.41
C PHE A 154 6.26 4.08 -7.33
N ASN A 155 6.20 5.11 -8.19
CA ASN A 155 5.07 5.28 -9.10
C ASN A 155 5.30 4.54 -10.41
N THR A 156 5.37 3.23 -10.32
CA THR A 156 5.54 2.33 -11.46
C THR A 156 4.49 1.23 -11.41
N LYS A 157 4.10 0.73 -12.57
CA LYS A 157 3.18 -0.41 -12.69
C LYS A 157 3.89 -1.72 -12.43
N ILE A 158 5.06 -1.88 -13.05
CA ILE A 158 5.94 -3.04 -12.90
C ILE A 158 7.30 -2.51 -12.45
N GLY A 159 7.74 -2.93 -11.25
CA GLY A 159 9.03 -2.50 -10.72
C GLY A 159 10.19 -3.33 -11.26
N ASP A 160 11.37 -2.70 -11.36
CA ASP A 160 12.64 -3.40 -11.64
C ASP A 160 13.03 -4.31 -10.46
N ILE A 161 12.64 -3.93 -9.25
CA ILE A 161 12.91 -4.65 -8.01
C ILE A 161 11.63 -5.30 -7.53
N ASP A 162 11.69 -6.62 -7.36
CA ASP A 162 10.72 -7.41 -6.64
C ASP A 162 11.41 -8.02 -5.40
N PHE A 163 10.91 -7.72 -4.20
CA PHE A 163 11.47 -8.25 -2.97
C PHE A 163 11.37 -9.78 -2.89
N TYR A 164 10.34 -10.39 -3.49
CA TYR A 164 10.25 -11.85 -3.58
C TYR A 164 11.40 -12.40 -4.42
N ASP A 165 11.68 -11.80 -5.58
CA ASP A 165 12.82 -12.20 -6.42
C ASP A 165 14.16 -12.02 -5.67
N VAL A 166 14.29 -10.92 -4.91
CA VAL A 166 15.50 -10.66 -4.13
C VAL A 166 15.76 -11.76 -3.10
N VAL A 167 14.75 -12.14 -2.33
CA VAL A 167 14.91 -13.12 -1.24
C VAL A 167 14.94 -14.55 -1.76
N LEU A 168 13.99 -14.94 -2.63
CA LEU A 168 13.89 -16.31 -3.12
C LEU A 168 15.04 -16.68 -4.04
N ASN A 169 15.51 -15.75 -4.87
CA ASN A 169 16.64 -15.95 -5.78
C ASN A 169 17.98 -15.46 -5.21
N ARG A 170 18.03 -15.16 -3.89
CA ARG A 170 19.25 -14.81 -3.15
C ARG A 170 20.04 -13.68 -3.81
N ARG A 171 19.36 -12.65 -4.26
CA ARG A 171 20.00 -11.48 -4.84
C ARG A 171 20.49 -10.53 -3.75
N ILE A 172 21.47 -9.73 -4.07
CA ILE A 172 21.96 -8.65 -3.20
C ILE A 172 21.18 -7.39 -3.54
N LEU A 173 20.52 -6.81 -2.54
CA LEU A 173 19.85 -5.53 -2.61
C LEU A 173 20.58 -4.53 -1.73
N VAL A 174 20.98 -3.41 -2.31
CA VAL A 174 21.55 -2.28 -1.57
C VAL A 174 20.56 -1.13 -1.62
N VAL A 175 20.17 -0.63 -0.46
CA VAL A 175 19.26 0.51 -0.31
C VAL A 175 20.05 1.66 0.29
N LEU A 176 20.19 2.73 -0.47
CA LEU A 176 20.89 3.94 -0.04
C LEU A 176 19.86 5.03 0.26
N LEU A 177 19.80 5.43 1.52
CA LEU A 177 18.95 6.55 1.96
C LEU A 177 19.82 7.79 2.12
N PRO A 178 19.53 8.93 1.42
CA PRO A 178 20.38 10.11 1.46
C PRO A 178 20.14 10.92 2.74
N ALA A 179 20.70 10.46 3.86
CA ALA A 179 20.50 11.02 5.19
C ALA A 179 20.88 12.49 5.34
N LEU A 180 21.82 12.98 4.52
CA LEU A 180 22.26 14.38 4.54
C LEU A 180 21.35 15.32 3.71
N GLU A 181 20.45 14.77 2.91
CA GLU A 181 19.62 15.56 1.96
C GLU A 181 18.14 15.56 2.32
N LEU A 182 17.69 14.56 3.09
CA LEU A 182 16.31 14.40 3.49
C LEU A 182 16.10 14.83 4.94
N SER A 183 14.88 15.27 5.24
CA SER A 183 14.46 15.47 6.63
C SER A 183 14.43 14.13 7.38
N GLY A 184 14.62 14.17 8.70
CA GLY A 184 14.53 12.98 9.54
C GLY A 184 13.20 12.23 9.38
N ASP A 185 12.09 12.95 9.18
CA ASP A 185 10.76 12.35 8.97
C ASP A 185 10.67 11.62 7.64
N SER A 186 11.22 12.18 6.57
CA SER A 186 11.26 11.52 5.25
C SER A 186 12.13 10.26 5.28
N LEU A 187 13.27 10.31 5.96
CA LEU A 187 14.13 9.13 6.16
C LEU A 187 13.43 8.04 6.94
N ARG A 188 12.77 8.42 8.04
CA ARG A 188 12.01 7.49 8.87
C ARG A 188 10.88 6.84 8.07
N MET A 189 10.17 7.61 7.25
CA MET A 189 9.11 7.11 6.38
C MET A 189 9.66 6.08 5.39
N LEU A 190 10.72 6.40 4.66
CA LEU A 190 11.35 5.48 3.70
C LEU A 190 11.90 4.23 4.38
N GLY A 191 12.54 4.37 5.52
CA GLY A 191 13.05 3.24 6.33
C GLY A 191 11.91 2.30 6.77
N LYS A 192 10.82 2.84 7.32
CA LYS A 192 9.63 2.06 7.70
C LYS A 192 9.04 1.31 6.52
N LEU A 193 8.99 1.95 5.36
CA LEU A 193 8.47 1.37 4.12
C LEU A 193 9.30 0.17 3.67
N ILE A 194 10.63 0.28 3.65
CA ILE A 194 11.53 -0.80 3.25
C ILE A 194 11.47 -1.97 4.25
N VAL A 195 11.59 -1.66 5.55
CA VAL A 195 11.54 -2.68 6.61
C VAL A 195 10.17 -3.36 6.66
N GLY A 196 9.08 -2.59 6.46
CA GLY A 196 7.73 -3.12 6.37
C GLY A 196 7.56 -4.14 5.25
N ASN A 197 8.10 -3.84 4.06
CA ASN A 197 8.10 -4.78 2.92
C ASN A 197 8.89 -6.05 3.22
N ILE A 198 10.07 -5.93 3.83
CA ILE A 198 10.89 -7.09 4.20
C ILE A 198 10.14 -7.97 5.22
N LYS A 199 9.55 -7.37 6.25
CA LYS A 199 8.74 -8.11 7.25
C LYS A 199 7.58 -8.86 6.61
N GLN A 200 6.85 -8.20 5.71
CA GLN A 200 5.72 -8.79 5.02
C GLN A 200 6.14 -9.96 4.13
N LEU A 201 7.22 -9.80 3.39
CA LEU A 201 7.80 -10.86 2.61
C LEU A 201 8.17 -12.07 3.47
N MET A 202 8.85 -11.82 4.59
CA MET A 202 9.21 -12.89 5.52
C MET A 202 7.98 -13.62 6.05
N ALA A 203 6.91 -12.89 6.41
CA ALA A 203 5.64 -13.48 6.82
C ALA A 203 5.04 -14.36 5.70
N GLY A 204 5.05 -13.89 4.46
CA GLY A 204 4.60 -14.67 3.29
C GLY A 204 5.43 -15.93 3.04
N CYS A 205 6.72 -15.92 3.37
CA CYS A 205 7.61 -17.07 3.23
C CYS A 205 7.43 -18.15 4.32
N LEU A 206 6.69 -17.86 5.41
CA LEU A 206 6.39 -18.85 6.44
C LEU A 206 5.45 -19.96 5.95
N GLY A 207 4.73 -19.74 4.86
CA GLY A 207 3.73 -20.65 4.31
C GLY A 207 2.38 -20.56 5.04
N ASN A 208 1.38 -21.19 4.46
CA ASN A 208 -0.02 -21.13 4.95
C ASN A 208 -0.46 -22.43 5.64
N ARG A 209 0.38 -23.46 5.67
CA ARG A 209 0.05 -24.75 6.25
C ARG A 209 0.64 -24.86 7.65
N ILE A 210 -0.23 -24.99 8.65
CA ILE A 210 0.14 -25.04 10.07
C ILE A 210 0.08 -26.49 10.60
N GLU A 211 -0.79 -27.35 10.03
CA GLU A 211 -1.03 -28.71 10.49
C GLU A 211 -0.63 -29.74 9.43
N GLY A 212 -0.10 -30.89 9.87
CA GLY A 212 0.33 -31.99 9.03
C GLY A 212 1.69 -32.56 9.43
N LEU A 213 2.27 -33.40 8.59
CA LEU A 213 3.62 -33.90 8.79
C LEU A 213 4.63 -32.74 8.62
N VAL A 214 5.62 -32.66 9.49
CA VAL A 214 6.65 -31.60 9.49
C VAL A 214 7.28 -31.43 8.09
N ARG A 215 7.57 -32.53 7.41
CA ARG A 215 8.14 -32.50 6.06
C ARG A 215 7.20 -31.83 5.06
N GLU A 216 5.91 -32.17 5.09
CA GLU A 216 4.92 -31.58 4.18
C GLU A 216 4.71 -30.07 4.44
N ILE A 217 4.78 -29.66 5.72
CA ILE A 217 4.71 -28.24 6.09
C ILE A 217 5.93 -27.48 5.55
N ILE A 218 7.14 -28.05 5.71
CA ILE A 218 8.36 -27.43 5.21
C ILE A 218 8.36 -27.36 3.68
N ASP A 219 8.00 -28.44 3.01
CA ASP A 219 7.99 -28.53 1.54
C ASP A 219 6.92 -27.62 0.90
N SER A 220 5.86 -27.27 1.65
CA SER A 220 4.81 -26.34 1.20
C SER A 220 5.19 -24.86 1.28
N ARG A 221 6.32 -24.52 1.91
CA ARG A 221 6.77 -23.12 2.02
C ARG A 221 7.31 -22.60 0.69
N PRO A 222 7.13 -21.30 0.39
CA PRO A 222 7.71 -20.68 -0.80
C PRO A 222 9.24 -20.81 -0.86
N THR A 223 9.89 -20.91 0.30
CA THR A 223 11.32 -21.20 0.42
C THR A 223 11.60 -22.06 1.65
N ASN A 224 12.46 -23.06 1.49
CA ASN A 224 13.03 -23.87 2.57
C ASN A 224 14.57 -23.85 2.48
N ALA A 225 15.13 -22.74 2.06
CA ALA A 225 16.56 -22.56 1.86
C ALA A 225 17.35 -22.82 3.17
N ASN A 226 18.38 -23.67 3.11
CA ASN A 226 19.25 -23.99 4.24
C ASN A 226 20.24 -22.87 4.60
N ILE A 227 20.30 -21.80 3.78
CA ILE A 227 21.23 -20.69 3.96
C ILE A 227 20.42 -19.47 4.39
N ALA A 228 20.84 -18.82 5.47
CA ALA A 228 20.22 -17.60 5.96
C ALA A 228 20.29 -16.46 4.94
N PHE A 229 19.22 -15.66 4.88
CA PHE A 229 19.24 -14.36 4.22
C PHE A 229 19.57 -13.30 5.27
N TYR A 230 20.60 -12.50 5.01
CA TYR A 230 21.05 -11.46 5.93
C TYR A 230 20.44 -10.12 5.55
N CYS A 231 19.84 -9.43 6.53
CA CYS A 231 19.40 -8.05 6.44
C CYS A 231 20.32 -7.22 7.34
N ILE A 232 21.17 -6.40 6.73
CA ILE A 232 22.11 -5.53 7.43
C ILE A 232 21.51 -4.12 7.42
N LEU A 233 21.21 -3.58 8.59
CA LEU A 233 20.67 -2.24 8.78
C LEU A 233 21.75 -1.40 9.46
N ASP A 234 22.30 -0.45 8.73
CA ASP A 234 23.30 0.48 9.22
C ASP A 234 22.60 1.74 9.74
N GLU A 235 23.04 2.23 10.89
CA GLU A 235 22.47 3.42 11.57
C GLU A 235 20.94 3.36 11.76
N TYR A 236 20.42 2.14 12.03
CA TYR A 236 19.01 1.94 12.34
C TYR A 236 18.72 2.34 13.79
N GLY A 237 18.28 3.60 14.00
CA GLY A 237 17.93 4.17 15.29
C GLY A 237 16.44 4.52 15.42
#